data_3f56132298da43ee45cdb2fda6ec756b
#
_entry.id   3f56132298da43ee45cdb2fda6ec756b
#
_cell.length_a   1.000
_cell.length_b   1.000
_cell.length_c   1.000
_cell.angle_alpha   90.00
_cell.angle_beta   90.00
_cell.angle_gamma   90.00
#
_symmetry.space_group_name_H-M   'P 1'
#
loop_
_entity.id
_entity.type
_entity.pdbx_description
1 polymer ?
#
loop_
_entity_poly.entity_id
_entity_poly.type
_entity_poly.pdbx_seq_one_letter_code
_entity_poly.pdbx_strand_id
1 'polypeptide(L)'
;RQLLMLVVLIGTILSKGLNAFQQTFITLEIELIEAKLDKKGNRDLANIKKVTTFGYTPLIKKSFEVLISKENLVTDLSSKSASKVLSKSAASELRNFVLKDLNVIGQTVSFEFLTNSWIDGYLKGRVTRGSIKNSKNVSPEQLDLVDQLVELGIIKKKCNLGFLLGSDASDMRPEAAGFGVSMVGSFYMLLVVLILSIRIGV
;
A
#
# COMPACT_ATOMS: atom_id res chain seq x y z
N ARG A 1 -9.26 38.36 17.20
CA ARG A 1 -8.85 38.16 15.78
C ARG A 1 -7.71 37.15 15.65
N GLN A 2 -6.63 37.27 16.44
CA GLN A 2 -5.46 36.35 16.40
C GLN A 2 -5.84 34.92 16.77
N LEU A 3 -6.64 34.68 17.79
CA LEU A 3 -7.11 33.35 18.18
C LEU A 3 -7.96 32.69 17.10
N LEU A 4 -8.79 33.45 16.41
CA LEU A 4 -9.61 32.96 15.31
C LEU A 4 -8.74 32.56 14.11
N MET A 5 -7.72 33.35 13.77
CA MET A 5 -6.75 32.99 12.74
C MET A 5 -5.98 31.70 13.09
N LEU A 6 -5.59 31.54 14.35
CA LEU A 6 -4.91 30.33 14.82
C LEU A 6 -5.80 29.10 14.67
N VAL A 7 -7.07 29.20 15.08
CA VAL A 7 -8.04 28.11 14.95
C VAL A 7 -8.27 27.73 13.49
N VAL A 8 -8.42 28.72 12.60
CA VAL A 8 -8.57 28.50 11.14
C VAL A 8 -7.31 27.84 10.58
N LEU A 9 -6.12 28.31 10.97
CA LEU A 9 -4.86 27.75 10.52
C LEU A 9 -4.72 26.27 10.95
N ILE A 10 -4.95 25.96 12.24
CA ILE A 10 -4.91 24.60 12.77
C ILE A 10 -5.95 23.73 12.07
N GLY A 11 -7.18 24.23 11.93
CA GLY A 11 -8.25 23.51 11.22
C GLY A 11 -7.88 23.18 9.77
N THR A 12 -7.26 24.12 9.06
CA THR A 12 -6.80 23.92 7.67
C THR A 12 -5.66 22.89 7.60
N ILE A 13 -4.70 22.95 8.54
CA ILE A 13 -3.60 21.99 8.60
C ILE A 13 -4.13 20.59 8.90
N LEU A 14 -5.02 20.46 9.89
CA LEU A 14 -5.62 19.18 10.25
C LEU A 14 -6.45 18.59 9.11
N SER A 15 -7.31 19.38 8.46
CA SER A 15 -8.16 18.89 7.38
C SER A 15 -7.37 18.41 6.16
N LYS A 16 -6.26 19.10 5.82
CA LYS A 16 -5.36 18.68 4.74
C LYS A 16 -4.47 17.51 5.17
N GLY A 17 -4.05 17.48 6.43
CA GLY A 17 -3.19 16.43 7.00
C GLY A 17 -3.91 15.10 7.19
N LEU A 18 -5.21 15.10 7.50
CA LEU A 18 -5.99 13.88 7.70
C LEU A 18 -5.99 12.96 6.47
N ASN A 19 -5.95 13.52 5.26
CA ASN A 19 -5.84 12.73 4.04
C ASN A 19 -4.52 11.96 3.92
N ALA A 20 -3.47 12.37 4.63
CA ALA A 20 -2.21 11.64 4.67
C ALA A 20 -2.32 10.33 5.47
N PHE A 21 -3.23 10.28 6.45
CA PHE A 21 -3.47 9.08 7.26
C PHE A 21 -4.38 8.06 6.59
N GLN A 22 -4.98 8.42 5.46
CA GLN A 22 -5.78 7.50 4.65
C GLN A 22 -4.94 6.97 3.51
N GLN A 23 -5.09 5.70 3.22
CA GLN A 23 -4.54 5.07 2.02
C GLN A 23 -5.60 4.21 1.34
N THR A 24 -5.37 3.99 0.06
CA THR A 24 -6.27 3.23 -0.79
C THR A 24 -5.80 1.78 -0.84
N PHE A 25 -6.71 0.87 -0.52
CA PHE A 25 -6.50 -0.57 -0.54
C PHE A 25 -7.39 -1.22 -1.58
N ILE A 26 -6.89 -2.25 -2.21
CA ILE A 26 -7.64 -3.15 -3.09
C ILE A 26 -7.67 -4.54 -2.46
N THR A 27 -8.86 -5.13 -2.37
CA THR A 27 -9.06 -6.47 -1.84
C THR A 27 -9.06 -7.47 -2.99
N LEU A 28 -8.18 -8.46 -2.93
CA LEU A 28 -8.09 -9.54 -3.91
C LEU A 28 -8.22 -10.91 -3.24
N GLU A 29 -8.93 -11.81 -3.89
CA GLU A 29 -8.94 -13.23 -3.53
C GLU A 29 -7.75 -13.91 -4.22
N ILE A 30 -6.82 -14.45 -3.43
CA ILE A 30 -5.59 -15.07 -3.92
C ILE A 30 -5.54 -16.54 -3.59
N GLU A 31 -5.47 -17.36 -4.61
CA GLU A 31 -5.21 -18.78 -4.49
C GLU A 31 -3.71 -19.00 -4.24
N LEU A 32 -3.36 -19.43 -3.04
CA LEU A 32 -1.99 -19.74 -2.64
C LEU A 32 -1.62 -21.17 -3.08
N ILE A 33 -1.25 -21.31 -4.35
CA ILE A 33 -0.98 -22.62 -4.98
C ILE A 33 0.21 -23.30 -4.29
N GLU A 34 -0.03 -24.42 -3.60
CA GLU A 34 0.96 -25.19 -2.85
C GLU A 34 2.16 -25.60 -3.73
N ALA A 35 1.89 -26.12 -4.93
CA ALA A 35 2.95 -26.54 -5.87
C ALA A 35 3.93 -25.43 -6.25
N LYS A 36 3.54 -24.15 -6.12
CA LYS A 36 4.41 -23.01 -6.38
C LYS A 36 5.16 -22.52 -5.14
N LEU A 37 4.53 -22.61 -3.98
CA LEU A 37 5.04 -22.04 -2.73
C LEU A 37 5.77 -23.09 -1.87
N ASP A 38 5.26 -24.32 -1.86
CA ASP A 38 5.85 -25.46 -1.13
C ASP A 38 5.97 -26.67 -2.04
N LYS A 39 7.00 -26.68 -2.88
CA LYS A 39 7.26 -27.77 -3.84
C LYS A 39 7.47 -29.13 -3.19
N LYS A 40 7.80 -29.18 -1.90
CA LYS A 40 8.03 -30.43 -1.16
C LYS A 40 6.81 -30.89 -0.37
N GLY A 41 5.80 -30.05 -0.20
CA GLY A 41 4.60 -30.36 0.55
C GLY A 41 4.83 -30.57 2.05
N ASN A 42 5.98 -30.14 2.57
CA ASN A 42 6.36 -30.40 3.98
C ASN A 42 6.17 -29.19 4.88
N ARG A 43 5.70 -28.07 4.35
CA ARG A 43 5.48 -26.79 5.06
C ARG A 43 6.69 -26.33 5.88
N ASP A 44 7.90 -26.69 5.42
CA ASP A 44 9.14 -26.26 6.08
C ASP A 44 9.43 -24.80 5.77
N LEU A 45 9.48 -23.99 6.83
CA LEU A 45 9.74 -22.56 6.76
C LEU A 45 11.04 -22.24 6.00
N ALA A 46 12.09 -23.06 6.15
CA ALA A 46 13.37 -22.85 5.49
C ALA A 46 13.27 -23.01 3.97
N ASN A 47 12.44 -23.94 3.50
CA ASN A 47 12.18 -24.14 2.06
C ASN A 47 11.28 -23.04 1.49
N ILE A 48 10.22 -22.67 2.20
CA ILE A 48 9.27 -21.63 1.75
C ILE A 48 9.95 -20.25 1.72
N LYS A 49 10.85 -19.95 2.65
CA LYS A 49 11.67 -18.72 2.62
C LYS A 49 12.53 -18.56 1.37
N LYS A 50 12.90 -19.66 0.71
CA LYS A 50 13.66 -19.63 -0.55
C LYS A 50 12.80 -19.12 -1.72
N VAL A 51 11.49 -19.22 -1.62
CA VAL A 51 10.57 -18.63 -2.62
C VAL A 51 10.65 -17.11 -2.50
N THR A 52 11.20 -16.50 -3.53
CA THR A 52 11.33 -15.04 -3.60
C THR A 52 10.00 -14.40 -4.00
N THR A 53 9.94 -13.07 -3.96
CA THR A 53 8.77 -12.28 -4.40
C THR A 53 8.33 -12.61 -5.84
N PHE A 54 9.26 -13.07 -6.70
CA PHE A 54 8.93 -13.52 -8.06
C PHE A 54 7.98 -14.72 -8.09
N GLY A 55 7.98 -15.59 -7.08
CA GLY A 55 7.04 -16.70 -6.97
C GLY A 55 5.61 -16.24 -6.65
N TYR A 56 5.46 -15.12 -5.94
CA TYR A 56 4.15 -14.57 -5.54
C TYR A 56 3.53 -13.67 -6.62
N THR A 57 4.34 -13.02 -7.46
CA THR A 57 3.86 -12.14 -8.54
C THR A 57 2.87 -12.82 -9.50
N PRO A 58 3.10 -14.07 -9.97
CA PRO A 58 2.14 -14.76 -10.84
C PRO A 58 0.80 -15.06 -10.15
N LEU A 59 0.78 -15.27 -8.82
CA LEU A 59 -0.45 -15.49 -8.06
C LEU A 59 -1.31 -14.23 -8.05
N ILE A 60 -0.69 -13.08 -7.83
CA ILE A 60 -1.38 -11.78 -7.86
C ILE A 60 -1.93 -11.50 -9.27
N LYS A 61 -1.18 -11.78 -10.33
CA LYS A 61 -1.66 -11.60 -11.71
C LYS A 61 -2.86 -12.49 -12.03
N LYS A 62 -2.80 -13.77 -11.61
CA LYS A 62 -3.92 -14.70 -11.77
C LYS A 62 -5.16 -14.20 -11.03
N SER A 63 -5.00 -13.63 -9.83
CA SER A 63 -6.11 -13.05 -9.08
C SER A 63 -6.78 -11.90 -9.81
N PHE A 64 -6.02 -11.06 -10.52
CA PHE A 64 -6.59 -10.02 -11.37
C PHE A 64 -7.35 -10.59 -12.57
N GLU A 65 -6.83 -11.64 -13.20
CA GLU A 65 -7.54 -12.33 -14.31
C GLU A 65 -8.88 -12.89 -13.85
N VAL A 66 -8.88 -13.55 -12.68
CA VAL A 66 -10.10 -14.09 -12.07
C VAL A 66 -11.07 -12.97 -11.71
N LEU A 67 -10.58 -11.89 -11.13
CA LEU A 67 -11.39 -10.73 -10.75
C LEU A 67 -12.05 -10.07 -11.97
N ILE A 68 -11.27 -9.81 -13.02
CA ILE A 68 -11.77 -9.22 -14.27
C ILE A 68 -12.86 -10.09 -14.89
N SER A 69 -12.65 -11.43 -14.91
CA SER A 69 -13.62 -12.37 -15.46
C SER A 69 -14.88 -12.50 -14.59
N LYS A 70 -14.72 -12.56 -13.26
CA LYS A 70 -15.81 -12.73 -12.30
C LYS A 70 -16.76 -11.52 -12.28
N GLU A 71 -16.19 -10.32 -12.30
CA GLU A 71 -16.96 -9.07 -12.24
C GLU A 71 -17.30 -8.51 -13.62
N ASN A 72 -16.98 -9.23 -14.71
CA ASN A 72 -17.20 -8.80 -16.09
C ASN A 72 -16.69 -7.39 -16.37
N LEU A 73 -15.48 -7.06 -15.87
CA LEU A 73 -14.90 -5.74 -16.02
C LEU A 73 -14.54 -5.46 -17.48
N VAL A 74 -14.92 -4.31 -17.96
CA VAL A 74 -14.59 -3.86 -19.32
C VAL A 74 -13.18 -3.27 -19.31
N THR A 75 -12.21 -4.03 -19.79
CA THR A 75 -10.82 -3.59 -19.87
C THR A 75 -10.06 -4.32 -20.97
N ASP A 76 -9.25 -3.59 -21.72
CA ASP A 76 -8.28 -4.13 -22.68
C ASP A 76 -6.90 -4.40 -22.06
N LEU A 77 -6.80 -4.21 -20.74
CA LEU A 77 -5.54 -4.38 -20.01
C LEU A 77 -5.18 -5.85 -19.86
N SER A 78 -3.92 -6.18 -20.16
CA SER A 78 -3.37 -7.47 -19.74
C SER A 78 -3.30 -7.54 -18.21
N SER A 79 -3.37 -8.75 -17.64
CA SER A 79 -3.22 -8.99 -16.20
C SER A 79 -1.92 -8.38 -15.62
N LYS A 80 -0.86 -8.34 -16.41
CA LYS A 80 0.39 -7.66 -16.07
C LYS A 80 0.21 -6.14 -15.92
N SER A 81 -0.57 -5.51 -16.80
CA SER A 81 -0.84 -4.07 -16.74
C SER A 81 -1.85 -3.75 -15.64
N ALA A 82 -2.87 -4.58 -15.44
CA ALA A 82 -3.82 -4.45 -14.34
C ALA A 82 -3.13 -4.56 -12.98
N SER A 83 -2.20 -5.51 -12.81
CA SER A 83 -1.46 -5.67 -11.53
C SER A 83 -0.57 -4.48 -11.16
N LYS A 84 -0.23 -3.57 -12.10
CA LYS A 84 0.50 -2.33 -11.81
C LYS A 84 -0.31 -1.31 -11.02
N VAL A 85 -1.62 -1.50 -10.88
CA VAL A 85 -2.46 -0.72 -9.96
C VAL A 85 -2.03 -0.93 -8.50
N LEU A 86 -1.46 -2.08 -8.18
CA LEU A 86 -0.91 -2.37 -6.87
C LEU A 86 0.44 -1.69 -6.62
N SER A 87 0.75 -1.51 -5.34
CA SER A 87 2.10 -1.15 -4.88
C SER A 87 3.13 -2.19 -5.36
N LYS A 88 4.35 -1.72 -5.60
CA LYS A 88 5.49 -2.62 -5.89
C LYS A 88 5.83 -3.51 -4.69
N SER A 89 5.36 -3.19 -3.49
CA SER A 89 5.50 -4.02 -2.29
C SER A 89 4.53 -5.20 -2.21
N ALA A 90 3.50 -5.25 -3.04
CA ALA A 90 2.42 -6.24 -2.97
C ALA A 90 2.92 -7.69 -2.87
N ALA A 91 3.87 -8.08 -3.72
CA ALA A 91 4.43 -9.43 -3.69
C ALA A 91 5.22 -9.73 -2.40
N SER A 92 5.89 -8.72 -1.82
CA SER A 92 6.62 -8.88 -0.55
C SER A 92 5.67 -8.89 0.65
N GLU A 93 4.58 -8.13 0.61
CA GLU A 93 3.54 -8.14 1.64
C GLU A 93 2.84 -9.49 1.69
N LEU A 94 2.43 -10.03 0.53
CA LEU A 94 1.83 -11.37 0.44
C LEU A 94 2.80 -12.46 0.92
N ARG A 95 4.08 -12.37 0.52
CA ARG A 95 5.12 -13.29 1.01
C ARG A 95 5.26 -13.24 2.52
N ASN A 96 5.32 -12.07 3.11
CA ASN A 96 5.45 -11.90 4.55
C ASN A 96 4.21 -12.43 5.28
N PHE A 97 3.03 -12.27 4.73
CA PHE A 97 1.79 -12.85 5.24
C PHE A 97 1.86 -14.38 5.27
N VAL A 98 2.23 -15.01 4.15
CA VAL A 98 2.37 -16.47 4.07
C VAL A 98 3.45 -17.01 5.02
N LEU A 99 4.56 -16.28 5.20
CA LEU A 99 5.63 -16.69 6.11
C LEU A 99 5.25 -16.57 7.60
N LYS A 100 4.23 -15.79 7.94
CA LYS A 100 3.70 -15.70 9.32
C LYS A 100 2.79 -16.88 9.65
N ASP A 101 2.03 -17.35 8.67
CA ASP A 101 1.13 -18.49 8.83
C ASP A 101 1.23 -19.41 7.59
N LEU A 102 1.94 -20.52 7.73
CA LEU A 102 2.14 -21.48 6.65
C LEU A 102 0.89 -22.31 6.34
N ASN A 103 -0.13 -22.30 7.23
CA ASN A 103 -1.36 -23.05 7.04
C ASN A 103 -2.25 -22.48 5.93
N VAL A 104 -2.01 -21.22 5.56
CA VAL A 104 -2.76 -20.59 4.45
C VAL A 104 -2.34 -21.11 3.07
N ILE A 105 -1.21 -21.83 2.97
CA ILE A 105 -0.75 -22.43 1.71
C ILE A 105 -1.74 -23.50 1.25
N GLY A 106 -2.14 -23.45 0.00
CA GLY A 106 -3.16 -24.31 -0.58
C GLY A 106 -4.58 -23.77 -0.44
N GLN A 107 -4.76 -22.62 0.21
CA GLN A 107 -6.08 -21.99 0.38
C GLN A 107 -6.22 -20.74 -0.49
N THR A 108 -7.48 -20.34 -0.73
CA THR A 108 -7.79 -19.01 -1.28
C THR A 108 -8.00 -18.05 -0.11
N VAL A 109 -7.21 -17.00 -0.09
CA VAL A 109 -7.25 -15.99 0.97
C VAL A 109 -7.66 -14.63 0.39
N SER A 110 -8.50 -13.92 1.13
CA SER A 110 -8.79 -12.52 0.84
C SER A 110 -7.67 -11.66 1.44
N PHE A 111 -6.95 -10.93 0.59
CA PHE A 111 -5.83 -10.10 1.01
C PHE A 111 -5.99 -8.67 0.52
N GLU A 112 -5.69 -7.71 1.40
CA GLU A 112 -5.76 -6.28 1.10
C GLU A 112 -4.36 -5.75 0.75
N PHE A 113 -4.23 -5.25 -0.46
CA PHE A 113 -3.00 -4.64 -0.96
C PHE A 113 -3.12 -3.13 -1.01
N LEU A 114 -2.01 -2.44 -0.74
CA LEU A 114 -1.88 -1.04 -1.07
C LEU A 114 -1.93 -0.83 -2.59
N THR A 115 -2.66 0.16 -3.03
CA THR A 115 -2.54 0.65 -4.41
C THR A 115 -1.23 1.41 -4.58
N ASN A 116 -0.78 1.58 -5.82
CA ASN A 116 0.38 2.40 -6.08
C ASN A 116 0.08 3.88 -5.78
N SER A 117 1.13 4.68 -5.57
CA SER A 117 1.03 6.09 -5.17
C SER A 117 0.28 6.97 -6.19
N TRP A 118 0.30 6.62 -7.48
CA TRP A 118 -0.42 7.36 -8.52
C TRP A 118 -1.92 7.12 -8.44
N ILE A 119 -2.33 5.88 -8.22
CA ILE A 119 -3.74 5.51 -8.03
C ILE A 119 -4.28 6.12 -6.72
N ASP A 120 -3.52 6.01 -5.63
CA ASP A 120 -3.88 6.67 -4.37
C ASP A 120 -4.00 8.19 -4.54
N GLY A 121 -3.07 8.80 -5.30
CA GLY A 121 -3.10 10.21 -5.67
C GLY A 121 -4.31 10.59 -6.50
N TYR A 122 -4.71 9.75 -7.45
CA TYR A 122 -5.89 9.95 -8.28
C TYR A 122 -7.18 9.92 -7.43
N LEU A 123 -7.34 8.92 -6.62
CA LEU A 123 -8.51 8.77 -5.75
C LEU A 123 -8.58 9.84 -4.65
N LYS A 124 -7.47 10.46 -4.30
CA LYS A 124 -7.38 11.62 -3.39
C LYS A 124 -7.49 12.98 -4.11
N GLY A 125 -7.68 12.99 -5.44
CA GLY A 125 -7.80 14.20 -6.24
C GLY A 125 -6.48 14.96 -6.48
N ARG A 126 -5.33 14.40 -6.11
CA ARG A 126 -4.00 15.00 -6.36
C ARG A 126 -3.50 14.77 -7.78
N VAL A 127 -3.88 13.66 -8.38
CA VAL A 127 -3.58 13.29 -9.76
C VAL A 127 -4.86 13.38 -10.56
N THR A 128 -4.80 14.01 -11.73
CA THR A 128 -5.95 14.17 -12.64
C THR A 128 -5.72 13.40 -13.93
N ARG A 129 -6.80 13.04 -14.64
CA ARG A 129 -6.69 12.38 -15.95
C ARG A 129 -5.90 13.22 -16.96
N GLY A 130 -5.92 14.55 -16.84
CA GLY A 130 -5.12 15.44 -17.65
C GLY A 130 -3.63 15.36 -17.38
N SER A 131 -3.24 15.22 -16.10
CA SER A 131 -1.83 15.16 -15.70
C SER A 131 -1.13 13.85 -16.06
N ILE A 132 -1.88 12.78 -16.33
CA ILE A 132 -1.32 11.47 -16.65
C ILE A 132 -1.17 11.20 -18.14
N LYS A 133 -1.69 12.06 -19.04
CA LYS A 133 -1.63 11.83 -20.50
C LYS A 133 -0.23 11.47 -21.02
N ASN A 134 0.82 11.99 -20.40
CA ASN A 134 2.22 11.74 -20.73
C ASN A 134 2.95 10.93 -19.64
N SER A 135 2.24 10.36 -18.69
CA SER A 135 2.85 9.60 -17.61
C SER A 135 3.21 8.19 -18.06
N LYS A 136 4.43 7.76 -17.77
CA LYS A 136 4.85 6.36 -17.97
C LYS A 136 4.43 5.44 -16.82
N ASN A 137 3.86 5.99 -15.73
CA ASN A 137 3.61 5.26 -14.50
C ASN A 137 2.19 4.70 -14.41
N VAL A 138 1.22 5.40 -15.00
CA VAL A 138 -0.20 5.01 -15.01
C VAL A 138 -0.79 5.36 -16.36
N SER A 139 -1.58 4.45 -16.92
CA SER A 139 -2.31 4.68 -18.17
C SER A 139 -3.78 5.06 -17.90
N PRO A 140 -4.46 5.75 -18.85
CA PRO A 140 -5.88 6.06 -18.73
C PRO A 140 -6.75 4.83 -18.50
N GLU A 141 -6.44 3.71 -19.19
CA GLU A 141 -7.17 2.45 -19.09
C GLU A 141 -7.05 1.84 -17.68
N GLN A 142 -5.91 2.08 -16.99
CA GLN A 142 -5.76 1.67 -15.59
C GLN A 142 -6.65 2.49 -14.66
N LEU A 143 -6.87 3.77 -14.95
CA LEU A 143 -7.82 4.57 -14.18
C LEU A 143 -9.26 4.15 -14.42
N ASP A 144 -9.61 3.78 -15.67
CA ASP A 144 -10.95 3.25 -15.98
C ASP A 144 -11.23 1.96 -15.23
N LEU A 145 -10.24 1.06 -15.15
CA LEU A 145 -10.32 -0.14 -14.31
C LEU A 145 -10.48 0.21 -12.83
N VAL A 146 -9.72 1.18 -12.33
CA VAL A 146 -9.79 1.61 -10.92
C VAL A 146 -11.16 2.18 -10.59
N ASP A 147 -11.76 3.00 -11.46
CA ASP A 147 -13.08 3.57 -11.25
C ASP A 147 -14.14 2.47 -11.15
N GLN A 148 -14.11 1.45 -12.04
CA GLN A 148 -14.99 0.27 -11.95
C GLN A 148 -14.80 -0.50 -10.63
N LEU A 149 -13.55 -0.68 -10.18
CA LEU A 149 -13.25 -1.38 -8.92
C LEU A 149 -13.69 -0.59 -7.69
N VAL A 150 -13.72 0.74 -7.76
CA VAL A 150 -14.27 1.60 -6.70
C VAL A 150 -15.79 1.48 -6.63
N GLU A 151 -16.47 1.50 -7.78
CA GLU A 151 -17.93 1.32 -7.86
C GLU A 151 -18.37 -0.02 -7.29
N LEU A 152 -17.61 -1.09 -7.52
CA LEU A 152 -17.84 -2.43 -6.94
C LEU A 152 -17.46 -2.51 -5.46
N GLY A 153 -16.85 -1.48 -4.88
CA GLY A 153 -16.41 -1.48 -3.50
C GLY A 153 -15.20 -2.40 -3.22
N ILE A 154 -14.50 -2.83 -4.25
CA ILE A 154 -13.26 -3.65 -4.15
C ILE A 154 -12.08 -2.77 -3.75
N ILE A 155 -12.08 -1.51 -4.22
CA ILE A 155 -11.13 -0.48 -3.78
C ILE A 155 -11.78 0.41 -2.74
N LYS A 156 -11.11 0.55 -1.59
CA LYS A 156 -11.58 1.37 -0.45
C LYS A 156 -10.46 2.20 0.13
N LYS A 157 -10.82 3.40 0.62
CA LYS A 157 -9.92 4.21 1.44
C LYS A 157 -10.06 3.78 2.89
N LYS A 158 -8.93 3.52 3.55
CA LYS A 158 -8.88 3.16 4.97
C LYS A 158 -7.82 3.99 5.68
N CYS A 159 -8.00 4.19 6.99
CA CYS A 159 -6.96 4.75 7.83
C CYS A 159 -5.76 3.80 7.85
N ASN A 160 -4.58 4.30 7.51
CA ASN A 160 -3.35 3.51 7.51
C ASN A 160 -2.53 3.79 8.78
N LEU A 161 -2.74 2.97 9.79
CA LEU A 161 -1.92 3.01 11.01
C LEU A 161 -0.45 2.64 10.74
N GLY A 162 -0.20 1.89 9.68
CA GLY A 162 1.16 1.59 9.24
C GLY A 162 1.98 2.85 8.89
N PHE A 163 1.31 3.92 8.46
CA PHE A 163 1.96 5.22 8.24
C PHE A 163 2.53 5.81 9.55
N LEU A 164 1.86 5.61 10.67
CA LEU A 164 2.32 6.10 11.99
C LEU A 164 3.50 5.30 12.53
N LEU A 165 3.54 3.99 12.28
CA LEU A 165 4.49 3.06 12.87
C LEU A 165 5.60 2.65 11.88
N GLY A 166 5.41 2.91 10.60
CA GLY A 166 6.32 2.52 9.54
C GLY A 166 7.63 3.30 9.56
N SER A 167 8.62 2.74 8.90
CA SER A 167 9.88 3.40 8.58
C SER A 167 9.76 4.24 7.30
N ASP A 168 10.75 5.09 7.05
CA ASP A 168 10.84 5.83 5.80
C ASP A 168 10.81 4.90 4.59
N ALA A 169 10.04 5.29 3.58
CA ALA A 169 10.01 4.57 2.32
C ALA A 169 11.14 5.00 1.40
N SER A 170 11.51 4.11 0.49
CA SER A 170 12.36 4.47 -0.64
C SER A 170 11.54 5.22 -1.70
N ASP A 171 12.20 5.99 -2.55
CA ASP A 171 11.58 6.68 -3.70
C ASP A 171 10.80 5.73 -4.63
N MET A 172 11.12 4.44 -4.57
CA MET A 172 10.44 3.42 -5.38
C MET A 172 9.10 2.95 -4.81
N ARG A 173 8.80 3.25 -3.54
CA ARG A 173 7.59 2.82 -2.82
C ARG A 173 7.08 3.90 -1.87
N PRO A 174 6.76 5.09 -2.37
CA PRO A 174 6.32 6.19 -1.52
C PRO A 174 4.99 5.90 -0.81
N GLU A 175 4.16 5.01 -1.33
CA GLU A 175 2.92 4.56 -0.71
C GLU A 175 3.13 3.75 0.58
N ALA A 176 4.29 3.13 0.74
CA ALA A 176 4.66 2.38 1.95
C ALA A 176 5.42 3.24 2.98
N ALA A 177 5.51 4.57 2.74
CA ALA A 177 6.16 5.49 3.66
C ALA A 177 5.48 5.49 5.03
N GLY A 178 6.31 5.56 6.06
CA GLY A 178 5.88 5.83 7.43
C GLY A 178 6.78 6.88 8.06
N PHE A 179 6.35 7.49 9.15
CA PHE A 179 7.15 8.50 9.86
C PHE A 179 7.46 8.11 11.32
N GLY A 180 7.14 6.87 11.71
CA GLY A 180 7.35 6.38 13.08
C GLY A 180 8.79 6.52 13.55
N VAL A 181 9.75 6.14 12.71
CA VAL A 181 11.19 6.25 13.03
C VAL A 181 11.60 7.71 13.21
N SER A 182 11.13 8.60 12.32
CA SER A 182 11.42 10.03 12.39
C SER A 182 10.83 10.68 13.64
N MET A 183 9.62 10.28 14.05
CA MET A 183 9.00 10.73 15.31
C MET A 183 9.84 10.31 16.53
N VAL A 184 10.22 9.04 16.59
CA VAL A 184 11.03 8.52 17.69
C VAL A 184 12.40 9.22 17.75
N GLY A 185 13.04 9.40 16.60
CA GLY A 185 14.31 10.13 16.50
C GLY A 185 14.19 11.58 16.98
N SER A 186 13.15 12.29 16.56
CA SER A 186 12.89 13.67 16.99
C SER A 186 12.63 13.76 18.49
N PHE A 187 11.88 12.80 19.04
CA PHE A 187 11.63 12.71 20.47
C PHE A 187 12.90 12.53 21.29
N TYR A 188 13.79 11.60 20.90
CA TYR A 188 15.07 11.40 21.57
C TYR A 188 15.98 12.62 21.44
N MET A 189 16.03 13.27 20.27
CA MET A 189 16.80 14.49 20.08
C MET A 189 16.33 15.60 21.03
N LEU A 190 15.02 15.80 21.14
CA LEU A 190 14.43 16.81 22.02
C LEU A 190 14.73 16.49 23.49
N LEU A 191 14.69 15.23 23.89
CA LEU A 191 15.03 14.79 25.25
C LEU A 191 16.51 15.05 25.58
N VAL A 192 17.41 14.75 24.65
CA VAL A 192 18.85 15.04 24.83
C VAL A 192 19.09 16.55 24.96
N VAL A 193 18.46 17.36 24.12
CA VAL A 193 18.57 18.83 24.20
C VAL A 193 18.06 19.35 25.55
N LEU A 194 16.92 18.85 26.04
CA LEU A 194 16.39 19.24 27.34
C LEU A 194 17.35 18.88 28.48
N ILE A 195 17.88 17.66 28.50
CA ILE A 195 18.82 17.23 29.55
C ILE A 195 20.08 18.10 29.56
N LEU A 196 20.63 18.41 28.37
CA LEU A 196 21.80 19.24 28.27
C LEU A 196 21.52 20.68 28.68
N SER A 197 20.38 21.26 28.26
CA SER A 197 19.99 22.64 28.62
C SER A 197 19.82 22.82 30.13
N ILE A 198 19.18 21.85 30.81
CA ILE A 198 19.01 21.89 32.28
C ILE A 198 20.36 21.86 32.99
N ARG A 199 21.34 21.08 32.50
CA ARG A 199 22.67 21.00 33.10
C ARG A 199 23.53 22.25 32.85
N ILE A 200 23.33 22.96 31.74
CA ILE A 200 24.08 24.14 31.36
C ILE A 200 23.48 25.41 32.03
N GLY A 201 22.30 25.29 32.63
CA GLY A 201 21.69 26.37 33.41
C GLY A 201 21.04 27.47 32.56
N VAL A 202 20.48 27.08 31.42
CA VAL A 202 19.69 28.01 30.57
C VAL A 202 18.22 27.81 30.88
#